data_98bb7d3a190afa8f9686cd0aaf8cea4f
#
_entry.id   98bb7d3a190afa8f9686cd0aaf8cea4f
#
_cell.length_a   1.000
_cell.length_b   1.000
_cell.length_c   1.000
_cell.angle_alpha   90.00
_cell.angle_beta   90.00
_cell.angle_gamma   90.00
#
_symmetry.space_group_name_H-M   'P 1'
#
loop_
_entity.id
_entity.type
_entity.pdbx_description
1 polymer ?
#
loop_
_entity_poly.entity_id
_entity_poly.type
_entity_poly.pdbx_seq_one_letter_code
_entity_poly.pdbx_strand_id
1 'polypeptide(L)'
;MVHAENGDLIEYNYKRLVKQGVLGPEGHSLSRPDEIEAEATHRVVTIANTINVPVYIVHVMKRGANEEIIRAKRRGNVVFAEALAAGLGTDGRHYWDKDWDHAAGFVMSPVIDEDPSTKDFQMRLLNTHDIDTTATDNCTFCTAQKRAGKDNFTKIPNGCNGIEDRMSVVWTKGVNTGAITASDFVRATSAQTAKIFNMYPRKGVI
;
A
#
# COMPACT_ATOMS: atom_id res chain seq x y z
N MET A 1 1.99 -12.92 7.73
CA MET A 1 1.96 -11.58 7.13
C MET A 1 3.05 -11.50 6.09
N VAL A 2 2.78 -10.88 4.93
CA VAL A 2 3.71 -10.85 3.80
C VAL A 2 3.68 -9.46 3.15
N HIS A 3 4.87 -8.89 2.93
CA HIS A 3 5.13 -7.83 1.96
C HIS A 3 5.20 -8.49 0.57
N ALA A 4 4.33 -8.11 -0.34
CA ALA A 4 4.15 -8.79 -1.61
C ALA A 4 4.62 -7.92 -2.79
N GLU A 5 5.92 -7.78 -2.96
CA GLU A 5 6.56 -7.24 -4.17
C GLU A 5 7.59 -8.23 -4.72
N ASN A 6 7.75 -8.30 -6.04
CA ASN A 6 8.76 -9.14 -6.67
C ASN A 6 10.12 -8.44 -6.68
N GLY A 7 10.95 -8.74 -5.68
CA GLY A 7 12.26 -8.10 -5.46
C GLY A 7 13.23 -8.27 -6.61
N ASP A 8 13.26 -9.44 -7.26
CA ASP A 8 14.16 -9.70 -8.39
C ASP A 8 13.83 -8.82 -9.61
N LEU A 9 12.53 -8.65 -9.89
CA LEU A 9 12.09 -7.76 -10.97
C LEU A 9 12.35 -6.29 -10.63
N ILE A 10 12.18 -5.88 -9.38
CA ILE A 10 12.52 -4.52 -8.92
C ILE A 10 14.00 -4.27 -9.13
N GLU A 11 14.88 -5.19 -8.72
CA GLU A 11 16.31 -5.04 -8.87
C GLU A 11 16.72 -4.98 -10.36
N TYR A 12 16.11 -5.80 -11.21
CA TYR A 12 16.30 -5.74 -12.65
C TYR A 12 15.93 -4.36 -13.21
N ASN A 13 14.74 -3.85 -12.82
CA ASN A 13 14.27 -2.53 -13.24
C ASN A 13 15.17 -1.40 -12.73
N TYR A 14 15.68 -1.47 -11.51
CA TYR A 14 16.64 -0.51 -10.97
C TYR A 14 17.88 -0.41 -11.87
N LYS A 15 18.51 -1.54 -12.17
CA LYS A 15 19.70 -1.59 -13.02
C LYS A 15 19.43 -1.03 -14.42
N ARG A 16 18.26 -1.38 -14.98
CA ARG A 16 17.83 -0.91 -16.32
C ARG A 16 17.62 0.61 -16.34
N LEU A 17 16.87 1.15 -15.39
CA LEU A 17 16.53 2.58 -15.32
C LEU A 17 17.76 3.44 -15.05
N VAL A 18 18.61 3.05 -14.10
CA VAL A 18 19.87 3.77 -13.84
C VAL A 18 20.77 3.78 -15.09
N LYS A 19 20.88 2.67 -15.83
CA LYS A 19 21.62 2.62 -17.10
C LYS A 19 21.02 3.54 -18.17
N GLN A 20 19.71 3.81 -18.10
CA GLN A 20 19.02 4.73 -19.01
C GLN A 20 19.13 6.21 -18.56
N GLY A 21 19.80 6.48 -17.44
CA GLY A 21 19.95 7.84 -16.90
C GLY A 21 18.75 8.34 -16.11
N VAL A 22 17.79 7.48 -15.75
CA VAL A 22 16.70 7.81 -14.86
C VAL A 22 17.21 7.74 -13.44
N LEU A 23 17.39 8.88 -12.79
CA LEU A 23 18.03 9.00 -11.47
C LEU A 23 17.16 9.66 -10.40
N GLY A 24 16.09 10.33 -10.79
CA GLY A 24 15.16 11.05 -9.90
C GLY A 24 14.10 10.14 -9.26
N PRO A 25 13.28 10.69 -8.36
CA PRO A 25 12.22 9.96 -7.64
C PRO A 25 11.23 9.22 -8.55
N GLU A 26 11.01 9.68 -9.78
CA GLU A 26 10.18 9.02 -10.79
C GLU A 26 10.69 7.60 -11.12
N GLY A 27 12.00 7.39 -11.04
CA GLY A 27 12.62 6.07 -11.22
C GLY A 27 12.14 5.04 -10.21
N HIS A 28 11.77 5.48 -9.01
CA HIS A 28 11.20 4.61 -7.98
C HIS A 28 9.84 4.06 -8.42
N SER A 29 8.94 4.90 -8.93
CA SER A 29 7.65 4.46 -9.47
C SER A 29 7.81 3.59 -10.71
N LEU A 30 8.63 4.03 -11.68
CA LEU A 30 8.91 3.28 -12.92
C LEU A 30 9.52 1.90 -12.69
N SER A 31 10.20 1.69 -11.57
CA SER A 31 10.77 0.39 -11.21
C SER A 31 9.75 -0.59 -10.65
N ARG A 32 8.56 -0.10 -10.26
CA ARG A 32 7.48 -0.88 -9.62
C ARG A 32 6.15 -0.71 -10.36
N PRO A 33 6.04 -1.18 -11.63
CA PRO A 33 4.76 -1.24 -12.30
C PRO A 33 3.79 -2.17 -11.57
N ASP A 34 2.50 -2.09 -11.92
CA ASP A 34 1.41 -2.80 -11.23
C ASP A 34 1.65 -4.31 -11.09
N GLU A 35 2.24 -4.91 -12.11
CA GLU A 35 2.52 -6.35 -12.19
C GLU A 35 3.48 -6.84 -11.11
N ILE A 36 4.34 -5.97 -10.59
CA ILE A 36 5.33 -6.34 -9.54
C ILE A 36 4.62 -6.77 -8.25
N GLU A 37 3.64 -6.00 -7.83
CA GLU A 37 2.84 -6.31 -6.63
C GLU A 37 1.78 -7.37 -6.93
N ALA A 38 1.14 -7.30 -8.09
CA ALA A 38 0.12 -8.27 -8.51
C ALA A 38 0.66 -9.70 -8.61
N GLU A 39 1.83 -9.89 -9.25
CA GLU A 39 2.48 -11.22 -9.36
C GLU A 39 2.85 -11.78 -8.00
N ALA A 40 3.49 -10.98 -7.14
CA ALA A 40 3.90 -11.43 -5.82
C ALA A 40 2.69 -11.76 -4.94
N THR A 41 1.62 -10.98 -5.02
CA THR A 41 0.34 -11.22 -4.34
C THR A 41 -0.30 -12.52 -4.84
N HIS A 42 -0.39 -12.71 -6.16
CA HIS A 42 -0.90 -13.96 -6.75
C HIS A 42 -0.11 -15.18 -6.28
N ARG A 43 1.20 -15.09 -6.31
CA ARG A 43 2.11 -16.18 -5.91
C ARG A 43 1.92 -16.57 -4.45
N VAL A 44 1.94 -15.61 -3.52
CA VAL A 44 1.80 -15.91 -2.09
C VAL A 44 0.41 -16.46 -1.75
N VAL A 45 -0.64 -15.92 -2.36
CA VAL A 45 -2.01 -16.41 -2.17
C VAL A 45 -2.15 -17.84 -2.70
N THR A 46 -1.55 -18.14 -3.85
CA THR A 46 -1.55 -19.50 -4.41
C THR A 46 -0.86 -20.49 -3.50
N ILE A 47 0.32 -20.15 -2.96
CA ILE A 47 1.06 -20.98 -2.01
C ILE A 47 0.23 -21.19 -0.74
N ALA A 48 -0.27 -20.11 -0.13
CA ALA A 48 -1.07 -20.17 1.09
C ALA A 48 -2.31 -21.06 0.94
N ASN A 49 -3.01 -20.94 -0.20
CA ASN A 49 -4.16 -21.79 -0.51
C ASN A 49 -3.78 -23.27 -0.67
N THR A 50 -2.66 -23.53 -1.35
CA THR A 50 -2.19 -24.92 -1.58
C THR A 50 -1.88 -25.66 -0.28
N ILE A 51 -1.37 -24.97 0.72
CA ILE A 51 -1.04 -25.53 2.04
C ILE A 51 -2.10 -25.27 3.10
N ASN A 52 -3.26 -24.69 2.70
CA ASN A 52 -4.40 -24.38 3.56
C ASN A 52 -4.03 -23.51 4.78
N VAL A 53 -3.31 -22.42 4.55
CA VAL A 53 -2.87 -21.47 5.60
C VAL A 53 -3.45 -20.09 5.31
N PRO A 54 -4.05 -19.41 6.31
CA PRO A 54 -4.44 -18.00 6.17
C PRO A 54 -3.23 -17.10 5.87
N VAL A 55 -3.44 -16.09 5.03
CA VAL A 55 -2.41 -15.10 4.72
C VAL A 55 -2.93 -13.68 4.91
N TYR A 56 -2.07 -12.80 5.43
CA TYR A 56 -2.32 -11.37 5.57
C TYR A 56 -1.33 -10.61 4.68
N ILE A 57 -1.85 -9.92 3.67
CA ILE A 57 -1.08 -9.08 2.76
C ILE A 57 -1.07 -7.67 3.34
N VAL A 58 0.10 -7.20 3.77
CA VAL A 58 0.26 -5.84 4.30
C VAL A 58 0.31 -4.82 3.16
N HIS A 59 -0.02 -3.56 3.44
CA HIS A 59 0.18 -2.39 2.57
C HIS A 59 -0.08 -2.61 1.07
N VAL A 60 -1.25 -3.09 0.71
CA VAL A 60 -1.63 -3.28 -0.70
C VAL A 60 -1.84 -1.91 -1.35
N MET A 61 -1.08 -1.60 -2.40
CA MET A 61 -1.06 -0.26 -3.00
C MET A 61 -1.59 -0.23 -4.42
N LYS A 62 -1.38 -1.27 -5.20
CA LYS A 62 -1.71 -1.32 -6.62
C LYS A 62 -3.06 -1.98 -6.90
N ARG A 63 -3.70 -1.57 -8.01
CA ARG A 63 -5.00 -2.12 -8.44
C ARG A 63 -4.90 -3.61 -8.72
N GLY A 64 -3.92 -4.07 -9.48
CA GLY A 64 -3.77 -5.48 -9.83
C GLY A 64 -3.60 -6.39 -8.62
N ALA A 65 -2.85 -5.97 -7.59
CA ALA A 65 -2.73 -6.72 -6.34
C ALA A 65 -4.07 -6.84 -5.62
N ASN A 66 -4.86 -5.76 -5.56
CA ASN A 66 -6.22 -5.79 -5.00
C ASN A 66 -7.12 -6.77 -5.76
N GLU A 67 -7.04 -6.80 -7.09
CA GLU A 67 -7.83 -7.72 -7.92
C GLU A 67 -7.47 -9.18 -7.68
N GLU A 68 -6.17 -9.49 -7.45
CA GLU A 68 -5.74 -10.84 -7.07
C GLU A 68 -6.30 -11.26 -5.71
N ILE A 69 -6.33 -10.35 -4.72
CA ILE A 69 -6.94 -10.59 -3.41
C ILE A 69 -8.44 -10.87 -3.53
N ILE A 70 -9.16 -10.04 -4.27
CA ILE A 70 -10.60 -10.22 -4.52
C ILE A 70 -10.86 -11.59 -5.17
N ARG A 71 -10.08 -11.93 -6.19
CA ARG A 71 -10.17 -13.22 -6.87
C ARG A 71 -9.96 -14.40 -5.93
N ALA A 72 -8.96 -14.30 -5.04
CA ALA A 72 -8.67 -15.32 -4.05
C ALA A 72 -9.80 -15.48 -3.03
N LYS A 73 -10.29 -14.38 -2.46
CA LYS A 73 -11.43 -14.40 -1.53
C LYS A 73 -12.68 -15.02 -2.15
N ARG A 74 -13.01 -14.68 -3.41
CA ARG A 74 -14.13 -15.29 -4.15
C ARG A 74 -13.99 -16.80 -4.38
N ARG A 75 -12.76 -17.32 -4.38
CA ARG A 75 -12.48 -18.77 -4.44
C ARG A 75 -12.52 -19.45 -3.07
N GLY A 76 -12.81 -18.71 -2.00
CA GLY A 76 -12.88 -19.23 -0.64
C GLY A 76 -11.55 -19.25 0.11
N ASN A 77 -10.49 -18.63 -0.42
CA ASN A 77 -9.21 -18.54 0.26
C ASN A 77 -9.31 -17.59 1.46
N VAL A 78 -8.66 -17.93 2.56
CA VAL A 78 -8.58 -17.08 3.74
C VAL A 78 -7.44 -16.08 3.56
N VAL A 79 -7.78 -14.92 2.98
CA VAL A 79 -6.85 -13.82 2.72
C VAL A 79 -7.34 -12.57 3.42
N PHE A 80 -6.46 -11.92 4.17
CA PHE A 80 -6.67 -10.60 4.73
C PHE A 80 -5.79 -9.59 4.03
N ALA A 81 -6.27 -8.37 3.89
CA ALA A 81 -5.58 -7.30 3.17
C ALA A 81 -5.70 -5.96 3.88
N GLU A 82 -4.69 -5.13 3.69
CA GLU A 82 -4.53 -3.85 4.36
C GLU A 82 -4.28 -2.73 3.34
N ALA A 83 -5.07 -1.65 3.42
CA ALA A 83 -4.81 -0.44 2.67
C ALA A 83 -4.05 0.58 3.54
N LEU A 84 -3.11 1.31 2.96
CA LEU A 84 -2.42 2.39 3.67
C LEU A 84 -3.14 3.73 3.55
N ALA A 85 -3.04 4.53 4.61
CA ALA A 85 -3.52 5.91 4.62
C ALA A 85 -2.92 6.73 3.47
N ALA A 86 -1.65 6.52 3.13
CA ALA A 86 -1.00 7.18 2.00
C ALA A 86 -1.72 6.88 0.67
N GLY A 87 -1.99 5.60 0.38
CA GLY A 87 -2.70 5.19 -0.84
C GLY A 87 -4.16 5.63 -0.89
N LEU A 88 -4.82 5.76 0.27
CA LEU A 88 -6.19 6.28 0.37
C LEU A 88 -6.26 7.81 0.28
N GLY A 89 -5.19 8.51 0.63
CA GLY A 89 -5.14 9.97 0.75
C GLY A 89 -4.65 10.69 -0.50
N THR A 90 -3.75 10.08 -1.25
CA THR A 90 -3.05 10.71 -2.38
C THR A 90 -2.82 9.72 -3.54
N ASP A 91 -2.05 10.10 -4.53
CA ASP A 91 -1.66 9.27 -5.68
C ASP A 91 -0.20 9.49 -6.09
N GLY A 92 0.34 8.61 -6.93
CA GLY A 92 1.75 8.56 -7.30
C GLY A 92 2.21 9.65 -8.28
N ARG A 93 1.34 10.55 -8.72
CA ARG A 93 1.74 11.66 -9.62
C ARG A 93 2.76 12.59 -8.97
N HIS A 94 2.86 12.59 -7.64
CA HIS A 94 3.85 13.36 -6.89
C HIS A 94 5.29 12.94 -7.17
N TYR A 95 5.55 11.70 -7.61
CA TYR A 95 6.90 11.25 -8.00
C TYR A 95 7.48 12.05 -9.19
N TRP A 96 6.62 12.70 -9.98
CA TRP A 96 6.96 13.49 -11.16
C TRP A 96 7.04 14.99 -10.88
N ASP A 97 6.96 15.40 -9.61
CA ASP A 97 7.07 16.82 -9.25
C ASP A 97 8.47 17.35 -9.58
N LYS A 98 8.52 18.62 -10.03
CA LYS A 98 9.79 19.30 -10.35
C LYS A 98 10.62 19.61 -9.11
N ASP A 99 9.95 19.78 -7.96
CA ASP A 99 10.63 19.88 -6.67
C ASP A 99 11.05 18.49 -6.23
N TRP A 100 12.35 18.23 -6.32
CA TRP A 100 12.92 16.94 -5.95
C TRP A 100 12.62 16.55 -4.50
N ASP A 101 12.69 17.52 -3.58
CA ASP A 101 12.45 17.27 -2.15
C ASP A 101 10.99 16.86 -1.90
N HIS A 102 10.05 17.50 -2.61
CA HIS A 102 8.65 17.11 -2.60
C HIS A 102 8.47 15.69 -3.14
N ALA A 103 8.96 15.41 -4.35
CA ALA A 103 8.83 14.11 -4.98
C ALA A 103 9.46 12.98 -4.14
N ALA A 104 10.66 13.21 -3.60
CA ALA A 104 11.34 12.26 -2.73
C ALA A 104 10.59 11.99 -1.43
N GLY A 105 9.81 12.96 -0.93
CA GLY A 105 8.96 12.80 0.24
C GLY A 105 7.94 11.67 0.11
N PHE A 106 7.48 11.39 -1.11
CA PHE A 106 6.50 10.33 -1.41
C PHE A 106 7.14 8.95 -1.65
N VAL A 107 8.47 8.85 -1.74
CA VAL A 107 9.15 7.58 -1.98
C VAL A 107 8.95 6.63 -0.80
N MET A 108 8.21 5.54 -1.05
CA MET A 108 7.89 4.46 -0.11
C MET A 108 7.72 3.14 -0.87
N SER A 109 7.77 2.01 -0.19
CA SER A 109 7.55 0.67 -0.78
C SER A 109 6.46 -0.08 -0.02
N PRO A 110 5.44 -0.58 -0.76
CA PRO A 110 5.20 -0.41 -2.19
C PRO A 110 4.93 1.05 -2.58
N VAL A 111 5.06 1.35 -3.86
CA VAL A 111 4.80 2.70 -4.37
C VAL A 111 3.32 3.05 -4.35
N ILE A 112 3.01 4.33 -4.10
CA ILE A 112 1.64 4.86 -4.29
C ILE A 112 1.30 4.77 -5.78
N ASP A 113 0.11 4.29 -6.11
CA ASP A 113 -0.31 4.13 -7.50
C ASP A 113 -0.43 5.50 -8.21
N GLU A 114 0.05 5.56 -9.45
CA GLU A 114 -0.07 6.77 -10.28
C GLU A 114 -1.49 6.99 -10.80
N ASP A 115 -2.28 5.93 -10.96
CA ASP A 115 -3.69 6.05 -11.32
C ASP A 115 -4.47 6.67 -10.15
N PRO A 116 -4.97 7.92 -10.31
CA PRO A 116 -5.70 8.60 -9.26
C PRO A 116 -7.02 7.92 -8.89
N SER A 117 -7.52 7.00 -9.71
CA SER A 117 -8.75 6.25 -9.41
C SER A 117 -8.53 5.07 -8.45
N THR A 118 -7.28 4.65 -8.22
CA THR A 118 -6.96 3.53 -7.33
C THR A 118 -7.34 3.83 -5.88
N LYS A 119 -7.15 5.05 -5.40
CA LYS A 119 -7.57 5.43 -4.03
C LYS A 119 -9.08 5.29 -3.81
N ASP A 120 -9.89 5.70 -4.79
CA ASP A 120 -11.34 5.55 -4.71
C ASP A 120 -11.77 4.09 -4.86
N PHE A 121 -11.04 3.32 -5.65
CA PHE A 121 -11.22 1.87 -5.76
C PHE A 121 -10.93 1.18 -4.42
N GLN A 122 -9.79 1.46 -3.78
CA GLN A 122 -9.46 0.90 -2.47
C GLN A 122 -10.46 1.32 -1.38
N MET A 123 -10.93 2.56 -1.39
CA MET A 123 -11.96 3.02 -0.45
C MET A 123 -13.26 2.22 -0.63
N ARG A 124 -13.67 1.91 -1.88
CA ARG A 124 -14.81 1.01 -2.13
C ARG A 124 -14.56 -0.41 -1.63
N LEU A 125 -13.32 -0.92 -1.72
CA LEU A 125 -12.99 -2.25 -1.20
C LEU A 125 -13.04 -2.31 0.33
N LEU A 126 -12.79 -1.21 1.03
CA LEU A 126 -13.07 -1.11 2.47
C LEU A 126 -14.57 -1.22 2.76
N ASN A 127 -15.43 -0.60 1.94
CA ASN A 127 -16.88 -0.69 2.06
C ASN A 127 -17.41 -2.10 1.78
N THR A 128 -16.93 -2.75 0.71
CA THR A 128 -17.33 -4.12 0.36
C THR A 128 -16.68 -5.20 1.22
N HIS A 129 -15.75 -4.83 2.09
CA HIS A 129 -14.96 -5.71 2.95
C HIS A 129 -13.98 -6.63 2.18
N ASP A 130 -13.69 -6.31 0.93
CA ASP A 130 -12.64 -6.98 0.16
C ASP A 130 -11.24 -6.61 0.68
N ILE A 131 -11.07 -5.37 1.19
CA ILE A 131 -9.95 -4.97 2.06
C ILE A 131 -10.44 -4.94 3.51
N ASP A 132 -9.64 -5.52 4.40
CA ASP A 132 -10.04 -5.78 5.78
C ASP A 132 -9.74 -4.61 6.72
N THR A 133 -8.57 -4.01 6.57
CA THR A 133 -7.99 -3.07 7.54
C THR A 133 -7.31 -1.88 6.88
N THR A 134 -7.00 -0.87 7.70
CA THR A 134 -6.14 0.25 7.30
C THR A 134 -4.96 0.39 8.25
N ALA A 135 -3.79 0.74 7.69
CA ALA A 135 -2.57 0.99 8.45
C ALA A 135 -1.81 2.22 7.95
N THR A 136 -0.63 2.44 8.50
CA THR A 136 0.23 3.57 8.12
C THR A 136 1.52 3.14 7.44
N ASP A 137 2.04 1.98 7.82
CA ASP A 137 3.42 1.58 7.52
C ASP A 137 4.42 2.72 7.79
N ASN A 138 4.26 3.36 8.94
CA ASN A 138 4.97 4.59 9.27
C ASN A 138 6.48 4.38 9.35
N CYS A 139 7.19 4.99 8.42
CA CYS A 139 8.65 5.02 8.41
C CYS A 139 9.11 6.40 7.96
N THR A 140 9.28 7.31 8.92
CA THR A 140 9.50 8.72 8.67
C THR A 140 10.97 9.05 8.43
N PHE A 141 11.24 9.75 7.34
CA PHE A 141 12.53 10.31 7.00
C PHE A 141 12.40 11.82 6.78
N CYS A 142 13.31 12.61 7.35
CA CYS A 142 13.37 14.03 7.01
C CYS A 142 14.00 14.24 5.62
N THR A 143 13.77 15.42 5.03
CA THR A 143 14.29 15.79 3.70
C THR A 143 15.81 15.58 3.58
N ALA A 144 16.57 15.92 4.63
CA ALA A 144 18.03 15.73 4.64
C ALA A 144 18.41 14.24 4.48
N GLN A 145 17.65 13.34 5.10
CA GLN A 145 17.88 11.89 4.95
C GLN A 145 17.49 11.41 3.56
N LYS A 146 16.37 11.86 2.99
CA LYS A 146 15.95 11.54 1.63
C LYS A 146 17.00 11.97 0.60
N ARG A 147 17.67 13.11 0.81
CA ARG A 147 18.73 13.63 -0.08
C ARG A 147 19.94 12.72 -0.22
N ALA A 148 20.10 11.68 0.60
CA ALA A 148 21.11 10.63 0.37
C ALA A 148 20.94 9.94 -1.00
N GLY A 149 19.73 9.97 -1.57
CA GLY A 149 19.43 9.44 -2.90
C GLY A 149 19.30 10.48 -4.01
N LYS A 150 19.78 11.73 -3.82
CA LYS A 150 19.57 12.82 -4.78
C LYS A 150 20.10 12.52 -6.18
N ASP A 151 21.22 11.83 -6.27
CA ASP A 151 21.86 11.47 -7.52
C ASP A 151 21.53 10.04 -7.99
N ASN A 152 20.73 9.31 -7.23
CA ASN A 152 20.33 7.95 -7.58
C ASN A 152 19.10 7.53 -6.74
N PHE A 153 17.93 7.46 -7.37
CA PHE A 153 16.67 7.13 -6.70
C PHE A 153 16.70 5.81 -5.90
N THR A 154 17.54 4.86 -6.28
CA THR A 154 17.67 3.57 -5.57
C THR A 154 18.22 3.72 -4.15
N LYS A 155 18.78 4.89 -3.82
CA LYS A 155 19.33 5.24 -2.51
C LYS A 155 18.43 6.17 -1.70
N ILE A 156 17.28 6.58 -2.23
CA ILE A 156 16.31 7.36 -1.46
C ILE A 156 15.72 6.45 -0.38
N PRO A 157 15.84 6.77 0.91
CA PRO A 157 15.20 5.99 1.97
C PRO A 157 13.69 5.88 1.73
N ASN A 158 13.17 4.63 1.73
CA ASN A 158 11.76 4.34 1.47
C ASN A 158 10.94 4.46 2.75
N GLY A 159 9.92 5.27 2.72
CA GLY A 159 8.96 5.43 3.79
C GLY A 159 8.42 6.85 3.91
N CYS A 160 7.23 6.96 4.45
CA CYS A 160 6.56 8.21 4.76
C CYS A 160 5.91 8.15 6.14
N ASN A 161 5.54 9.31 6.70
CA ASN A 161 4.76 9.40 7.91
C ASN A 161 3.30 9.04 7.65
N GLY A 162 2.55 8.70 8.71
CA GLY A 162 1.12 8.37 8.57
C GLY A 162 0.41 8.16 9.91
N ILE A 163 1.14 8.05 11.03
CA ILE A 163 0.52 7.78 12.35
C ILE A 163 -0.46 8.90 12.73
N GLU A 164 -0.09 10.15 12.54
CA GLU A 164 -0.92 11.31 12.84
C GLU A 164 -2.11 11.41 11.87
N ASP A 165 -1.91 11.03 10.60
CA ASP A 165 -2.83 11.33 9.52
C ASP A 165 -3.88 10.24 9.26
N ARG A 166 -3.58 8.96 9.56
CA ARG A 166 -4.40 7.81 9.15
C ARG A 166 -5.89 7.99 9.47
N MET A 167 -6.21 8.32 10.70
CA MET A 167 -7.61 8.41 11.13
C MET A 167 -8.32 9.56 10.41
N SER A 168 -7.66 10.71 10.29
CA SER A 168 -8.18 11.90 9.60
C SER A 168 -8.36 11.66 8.10
N VAL A 169 -7.41 11.01 7.46
CA VAL A 169 -7.48 10.66 6.03
C VAL A 169 -8.66 9.72 5.75
N VAL A 170 -8.74 8.61 6.50
CA VAL A 170 -9.81 7.61 6.28
C VAL A 170 -11.18 8.20 6.60
N TRP A 171 -11.29 9.05 7.63
CA TRP A 171 -12.54 9.74 7.93
C TRP A 171 -12.92 10.75 6.85
N THR A 172 -12.00 11.62 6.46
CA THR A 172 -12.27 12.70 5.50
C THR A 172 -12.56 12.17 4.09
N LYS A 173 -11.75 11.20 3.63
CA LYS A 173 -11.88 10.65 2.28
C LYS A 173 -12.91 9.52 2.19
N GLY A 174 -13.22 8.88 3.31
CA GLY A 174 -14.17 7.77 3.37
C GLY A 174 -15.55 8.19 3.90
N VAL A 175 -15.63 8.57 5.18
CA VAL A 175 -16.91 8.84 5.84
C VAL A 175 -17.54 10.15 5.36
N ASN A 176 -16.77 11.24 5.32
CA ASN A 176 -17.31 12.55 4.92
C ASN A 176 -17.78 12.59 3.47
N THR A 177 -17.23 11.73 2.61
CA THR A 177 -17.65 11.61 1.20
C THR A 177 -18.80 10.63 1.00
N GLY A 178 -19.15 9.85 2.05
CA GLY A 178 -20.15 8.79 1.95
C GLY A 178 -19.65 7.51 1.28
N ALA A 179 -18.34 7.38 1.01
CA ALA A 179 -17.76 6.18 0.38
C ALA A 179 -17.76 4.96 1.32
N ILE A 180 -17.62 5.19 2.63
CA ILE A 180 -17.79 4.20 3.69
C ILE A 180 -18.65 4.77 4.82
N THR A 181 -19.25 3.90 5.64
CA THR A 181 -19.97 4.31 6.83
C THR A 181 -19.02 4.54 8.02
N ALA A 182 -19.51 5.22 9.07
CA ALA A 182 -18.78 5.32 10.33
C ALA A 182 -18.52 3.93 10.97
N SER A 183 -19.43 2.98 10.76
CA SER A 183 -19.25 1.58 11.20
C SER A 183 -18.11 0.88 10.43
N ASP A 184 -18.01 1.10 9.11
CA ASP A 184 -16.88 0.57 8.31
C ASP A 184 -15.56 1.19 8.73
N PHE A 185 -15.56 2.48 9.06
CA PHE A 185 -14.38 3.15 9.61
C PHE A 185 -13.90 2.48 10.90
N VAL A 186 -14.78 2.27 11.89
CA VAL A 186 -14.43 1.58 13.15
C VAL A 186 -14.00 0.15 12.88
N ARG A 187 -14.69 -0.55 11.99
CA ARG A 187 -14.31 -1.90 11.57
C ARG A 187 -12.88 -1.94 11.03
N ALA A 188 -12.59 -1.15 10.02
CA ALA A 188 -11.29 -1.19 9.30
C ALA A 188 -10.13 -0.66 10.14
N THR A 189 -10.35 0.30 11.03
CA THR A 189 -9.31 0.92 11.86
C THR A 189 -9.07 0.22 13.19
N SER A 190 -10.00 -0.61 13.67
CA SER A 190 -9.95 -1.18 15.02
C SER A 190 -10.49 -2.61 15.12
N ALA A 191 -11.80 -2.81 14.94
CA ALA A 191 -12.47 -4.07 15.30
C ALA A 191 -11.99 -5.26 14.46
N GLN A 192 -11.82 -5.07 13.15
CA GLN A 192 -11.38 -6.15 12.25
C GLN A 192 -9.95 -6.59 12.54
N THR A 193 -9.04 -5.64 12.74
CA THR A 193 -7.66 -5.94 13.17
C THR A 193 -7.66 -6.77 14.45
N ALA A 194 -8.45 -6.36 15.46
CA ALA A 194 -8.53 -7.09 16.73
C ALA A 194 -9.05 -8.54 16.55
N LYS A 195 -10.01 -8.74 15.63
CA LYS A 195 -10.53 -10.09 15.31
C LYS A 195 -9.48 -10.95 14.59
N ILE A 196 -8.83 -10.41 13.55
CA ILE A 196 -7.80 -11.12 12.77
C ILE A 196 -6.66 -11.62 13.67
N PHE A 197 -6.22 -10.77 14.62
CA PHE A 197 -5.10 -11.08 15.51
C PHE A 197 -5.52 -11.67 16.88
N ASN A 198 -6.77 -12.15 17.02
CA ASN A 198 -7.27 -12.79 18.23
C ASN A 198 -7.16 -11.90 19.49
N MET A 199 -7.29 -10.59 19.33
CA MET A 199 -7.28 -9.62 20.44
C MET A 199 -8.68 -9.15 20.84
N TYR A 200 -9.70 -9.49 20.05
CA TYR A 200 -11.09 -9.18 20.35
C TYR A 200 -11.60 -10.08 21.49
N PRO A 201 -12.37 -9.60 22.48
CA PRO A 201 -12.87 -8.22 22.66
C PRO A 201 -11.95 -7.30 23.48
N ARG A 202 -10.76 -7.75 23.90
CA ARG A 202 -9.80 -6.92 24.67
C ARG A 202 -9.40 -5.64 23.94
N LYS A 203 -9.39 -5.69 22.61
CA LYS A 203 -9.21 -4.59 21.66
C LYS A 203 -10.35 -4.62 20.65
N GLY A 204 -10.60 -3.48 19.97
CA GLY A 204 -11.59 -3.41 18.90
C GLY A 204 -13.05 -3.24 19.38
N VAL A 205 -13.27 -3.01 20.67
CA VAL A 205 -14.56 -2.67 21.32
C VAL A 205 -14.36 -1.43 22.17
N ILE A 206 -15.38 -0.62 22.28
CA ILE A 206 -15.48 0.51 23.21
C ILE A 206 -16.26 0.05 24.43
#